data_2d3ae6b2dffa648e0b1cce996329c493
#
_entry.id   2d3ae6b2dffa648e0b1cce996329c493
#
_cell.length_a   1.000
_cell.length_b   1.000
_cell.length_c   1.000
_cell.angle_alpha   90.00
_cell.angle_beta   90.00
_cell.angle_gamma   90.00
#
_symmetry.space_group_name_H-M   'P 1'
#
loop_
_entity.id
_entity.type
_entity.pdbx_description
1 polymer ?
#
loop_
_entity_poly.entity_id
_entity_poly.type
_entity_poly.pdbx_seq_one_letter_code
_entity_poly.pdbx_strand_id
1 'polypeptide(L)'
;MLSMRSSLLTLASLSARSFLIAALLATASDASADDGASIDPGAWLAHPIEPFEIAAGEVTVAQFRGCVAAGTCSESTVNPSCNFGRDDRDAHPVNCVSYDGAEQYCAWAGGRICTEAEWLAACKGASDSAYPYGATFDPEACNVHSNAVQADRPPSDTQPVASMSSCEGGLGGLYDMAGNVGEWIDGCKGTYCKFRGAGYLSNDPVEHFTACGGVCSGNQKTLMSNVVGIRCCRDKSD
;
A
#
# COMPACT_ATOMS: atom_id res chain seq x y z
N MET A 1 -78.61 15.38 -43.52
CA MET A 1 -78.80 16.81 -43.83
C MET A 1 -77.43 17.43 -43.73
N LEU A 2 -76.91 17.70 -44.91
CA LEU A 2 -76.47 18.97 -45.46
C LEU A 2 -75.54 19.74 -44.53
N SER A 3 -74.40 20.20 -44.94
CA SER A 3 -73.95 20.81 -46.19
C SER A 3 -72.44 21.00 -46.17
N MET A 4 -71.92 20.65 -47.29
CA MET A 4 -70.68 21.17 -47.91
C MET A 4 -70.41 22.67 -47.68
N ARG A 5 -69.17 23.05 -47.58
CA ARG A 5 -68.53 23.97 -48.59
C ARG A 5 -67.07 24.06 -48.45
N SER A 6 -66.43 23.80 -49.51
CA SER A 6 -65.12 24.13 -50.04
C SER A 6 -64.75 25.58 -49.93
N SER A 7 -63.49 25.89 -49.88
CA SER A 7 -62.70 26.75 -50.82
C SER A 7 -61.37 27.13 -50.23
N LEU A 8 -60.36 26.77 -50.87
CA LEU A 8 -59.40 27.42 -51.76
C LEU A 8 -58.17 28.01 -51.08
N LEU A 9 -57.11 27.40 -51.51
CA LEU A 9 -55.71 27.83 -51.70
C LEU A 9 -55.45 29.35 -51.67
N THR A 10 -54.38 29.67 -50.94
CA THR A 10 -53.38 30.64 -51.42
C THR A 10 -51.98 30.21 -50.99
N LEU A 11 -51.16 30.00 -51.99
CA LEU A 11 -49.70 29.93 -51.86
C LEU A 11 -49.17 31.35 -51.61
N ALA A 12 -48.30 31.49 -50.66
CA ALA A 12 -47.38 32.59 -50.58
C ALA A 12 -46.01 32.10 -50.13
N SER A 13 -45.09 32.44 -50.95
CA SER A 13 -43.70 32.04 -51.02
C SER A 13 -42.81 32.68 -49.94
N LEU A 14 -41.71 31.97 -49.68
CA LEU A 14 -40.35 32.39 -49.37
C LEU A 14 -40.09 33.38 -48.21
N SER A 15 -39.35 32.93 -47.22
CA SER A 15 -37.93 33.39 -47.13
C SER A 15 -37.18 32.52 -46.15
N ALA A 16 -36.12 31.91 -46.62
CA ALA A 16 -35.11 31.26 -45.79
C ALA A 16 -34.38 32.33 -44.97
N ARG A 17 -34.54 32.31 -43.68
CA ARG A 17 -33.61 32.95 -42.75
C ARG A 17 -32.90 31.89 -41.97
N SER A 18 -31.64 31.66 -42.39
CA SER A 18 -30.66 30.88 -41.65
C SER A 18 -30.45 31.49 -40.27
N PHE A 19 -30.99 30.85 -39.27
CA PHE A 19 -30.52 31.10 -37.88
C PHE A 19 -29.36 30.18 -37.62
N LEU A 20 -28.12 30.75 -37.66
CA LEU A 20 -26.96 30.14 -37.04
C LEU A 20 -27.25 30.08 -35.55
N ILE A 21 -27.58 28.88 -35.05
CA ILE A 21 -27.50 28.57 -33.62
C ILE A 21 -26.03 28.28 -33.34
N ALA A 22 -25.33 29.27 -32.82
CA ALA A 22 -24.03 29.04 -32.20
C ALA A 22 -24.26 28.15 -30.97
N ALA A 23 -23.97 26.86 -31.10
CA ALA A 23 -23.86 25.99 -29.93
C ALA A 23 -22.64 26.41 -29.13
N LEU A 24 -22.87 27.14 -28.04
CA LEU A 24 -21.87 27.27 -26.98
C LEU A 24 -21.66 25.89 -26.38
N LEU A 25 -20.59 25.23 -26.80
CA LEU A 25 -20.02 24.11 -26.05
C LEU A 25 -19.45 24.68 -24.76
N ALA A 26 -20.25 24.67 -23.70
CA ALA A 26 -19.75 24.79 -22.36
C ALA A 26 -18.86 23.55 -22.11
N THR A 27 -17.56 23.73 -22.19
CA THR A 27 -16.62 22.78 -21.60
C THR A 27 -16.85 22.83 -20.10
N ALA A 28 -17.64 21.87 -19.60
CA ALA A 28 -17.59 21.53 -18.19
C ALA A 28 -16.15 21.11 -17.91
N SER A 29 -15.42 21.97 -17.25
CA SER A 29 -14.22 21.56 -16.54
C SER A 29 -14.69 20.59 -15.48
N ASP A 30 -14.50 19.29 -15.73
CA ASP A 30 -14.48 18.31 -14.66
C ASP A 30 -13.38 18.77 -13.70
N ALA A 31 -13.81 19.45 -12.65
CA ALA A 31 -13.03 19.52 -11.43
C ALA A 31 -12.98 18.09 -10.93
N SER A 32 -11.93 17.36 -11.32
CA SER A 32 -11.53 16.17 -10.61
C SER A 32 -11.43 16.58 -9.15
N ALA A 33 -12.34 16.08 -8.33
CA ALA A 33 -12.10 15.95 -6.91
C ALA A 33 -10.70 15.35 -6.80
N ASP A 34 -9.88 15.95 -5.97
CA ASP A 34 -8.61 15.39 -5.52
C ASP A 34 -8.97 14.11 -4.75
N ASP A 35 -9.17 13.03 -5.50
CA ASP A 35 -9.22 11.68 -4.99
C ASP A 35 -7.81 11.45 -4.49
N GLY A 36 -7.64 11.52 -3.17
CA GLY A 36 -6.35 11.36 -2.50
C GLY A 36 -5.58 10.26 -3.21
N ALA A 37 -4.49 10.64 -3.85
CA ALA A 37 -3.78 9.82 -4.81
C ALA A 37 -3.54 8.45 -4.17
N SER A 38 -4.22 7.43 -4.65
CA SER A 38 -4.00 6.05 -4.25
C SER A 38 -2.54 5.75 -4.55
N ILE A 39 -1.74 5.65 -3.50
CA ILE A 39 -0.32 5.37 -3.64
C ILE A 39 -0.19 3.96 -4.18
N ASP A 40 0.58 3.82 -5.26
CA ASP A 40 0.97 2.50 -5.74
C ASP A 40 1.97 1.89 -4.73
N PRO A 41 1.59 0.91 -3.92
CA PRO A 41 2.48 0.31 -2.93
C PRO A 41 3.65 -0.44 -3.60
N GLY A 42 3.56 -0.71 -4.90
CA GLY A 42 4.64 -1.27 -5.71
C GLY A 42 5.59 -0.22 -6.29
N ALA A 43 5.34 1.08 -6.09
CA ALA A 43 6.25 2.13 -6.51
C ALA A 43 7.59 2.00 -5.79
N TRP A 44 8.68 2.22 -6.52
CA TRP A 44 10.03 2.23 -5.97
C TRP A 44 10.44 3.65 -5.60
N LEU A 45 10.85 3.84 -4.35
CA LEU A 45 11.32 5.11 -3.82
C LEU A 45 12.84 5.10 -3.73
N ALA A 46 13.49 6.01 -4.44
CA ALA A 46 14.95 6.13 -4.38
C ALA A 46 15.37 6.79 -3.06
N HIS A 47 16.27 6.14 -2.31
CA HIS A 47 16.87 6.79 -1.15
C HIS A 47 17.72 7.99 -1.59
N PRO A 48 17.61 9.16 -0.96
CA PRO A 48 18.28 10.38 -1.47
C PRO A 48 19.82 10.33 -1.40
N ILE A 49 20.37 9.55 -0.49
CA ILE A 49 21.81 9.48 -0.23
C ILE A 49 22.38 8.12 -0.62
N GLU A 50 21.74 7.03 -0.17
CA GLU A 50 22.21 5.66 -0.35
C GLU A 50 21.83 5.10 -1.73
N PRO A 51 22.62 4.16 -2.29
CA PRO A 51 22.45 3.68 -3.66
C PRO A 51 21.39 2.57 -3.77
N PHE A 52 20.23 2.73 -3.12
CA PHE A 52 19.14 1.77 -3.21
C PHE A 52 17.77 2.44 -3.42
N GLU A 53 16.83 1.64 -3.83
CA GLU A 53 15.40 1.97 -3.85
C GLU A 53 14.64 0.98 -2.97
N ILE A 54 13.55 1.43 -2.35
CA ILE A 54 12.68 0.65 -1.48
C ILE A 54 11.23 0.74 -1.97
N ALA A 55 10.46 -0.32 -1.85
CA ALA A 55 9.05 -0.30 -2.17
C ALA A 55 8.29 0.65 -1.24
N ALA A 56 7.40 1.48 -1.79
CA ALA A 56 6.66 2.51 -1.07
C ALA A 56 5.79 1.94 0.06
N GLY A 57 5.29 0.74 -0.11
CA GLY A 57 4.50 0.00 0.87
C GLY A 57 4.94 -1.44 1.03
N GLU A 58 4.30 -2.14 1.93
CA GLU A 58 4.36 -3.59 2.04
C GLU A 58 3.81 -4.24 0.76
N VAL A 59 4.25 -5.45 0.44
CA VAL A 59 3.71 -6.21 -0.68
C VAL A 59 2.25 -6.59 -0.40
N THR A 60 1.34 -6.20 -1.30
CA THR A 60 -0.08 -6.52 -1.15
C THR A 60 -0.40 -7.96 -1.56
N VAL A 61 -1.55 -8.46 -1.11
CA VAL A 61 -2.10 -9.76 -1.54
C VAL A 61 -2.27 -9.80 -3.06
N ALA A 62 -2.79 -8.73 -3.68
CA ALA A 62 -2.96 -8.67 -5.14
C ALA A 62 -1.63 -8.81 -5.89
N GLN A 63 -0.59 -8.13 -5.43
CA GLN A 63 0.75 -8.21 -6.02
C GLN A 63 1.34 -9.62 -5.85
N PHE A 64 1.22 -10.22 -4.68
CA PHE A 64 1.72 -11.57 -4.42
C PHE A 64 0.97 -12.64 -5.25
N ARG A 65 -0.34 -12.49 -5.46
CA ARG A 65 -1.12 -13.32 -6.39
C ARG A 65 -0.58 -13.27 -7.81
N GLY A 66 -0.10 -12.11 -8.26
CA GLY A 66 0.56 -11.98 -9.57
C GLY A 66 1.79 -12.88 -9.70
N CYS A 67 2.62 -12.94 -8.66
CA CYS A 67 3.79 -13.83 -8.61
C CYS A 67 3.40 -15.31 -8.60
N VAL A 68 2.36 -15.67 -7.84
CA VAL A 68 1.81 -17.05 -7.82
C VAL A 68 1.25 -17.44 -9.18
N ALA A 69 0.48 -16.56 -9.82
CA ALA A 69 -0.08 -16.78 -11.16
C ALA A 69 1.02 -16.94 -12.24
N ALA A 70 2.16 -16.27 -12.06
CA ALA A 70 3.34 -16.44 -12.91
C ALA A 70 4.10 -17.77 -12.65
N GLY A 71 3.69 -18.55 -11.64
CA GLY A 71 4.33 -19.81 -11.26
C GLY A 71 5.69 -19.65 -10.57
N THR A 72 6.05 -18.43 -10.14
CA THR A 72 7.33 -18.14 -9.47
C THR A 72 7.23 -18.28 -7.95
N CYS A 73 6.12 -17.77 -7.36
CA CYS A 73 5.88 -17.88 -5.93
C CYS A 73 4.97 -19.08 -5.63
N SER A 74 5.20 -19.72 -4.47
CA SER A 74 4.25 -20.67 -3.93
C SER A 74 3.15 -19.95 -3.18
N GLU A 75 1.95 -20.54 -3.14
CA GLU A 75 0.84 -19.99 -2.36
C GLU A 75 1.23 -19.84 -0.88
N SER A 76 0.85 -18.71 -0.31
CA SER A 76 0.93 -18.48 1.13
C SER A 76 -0.03 -19.40 1.87
N THR A 77 0.21 -19.62 3.16
CA THR A 77 -0.68 -20.45 3.98
C THR A 77 -2.10 -19.88 4.02
N VAL A 78 -3.07 -20.67 3.61
CA VAL A 78 -4.49 -20.28 3.66
C VAL A 78 -5.05 -20.69 5.03
N ASN A 79 -5.27 -19.72 5.90
CA ASN A 79 -6.02 -19.87 7.14
C ASN A 79 -6.76 -18.57 7.48
N PRO A 80 -7.73 -18.56 8.41
CA PRO A 80 -8.51 -17.37 8.71
C PRO A 80 -7.71 -16.17 9.23
N SER A 81 -6.51 -16.39 9.74
CA SER A 81 -5.62 -15.34 10.24
C SER A 81 -4.70 -14.76 9.17
N CYS A 82 -4.69 -15.33 7.96
CA CYS A 82 -3.86 -14.89 6.84
C CYS A 82 -4.69 -14.14 5.81
N ASN A 83 -4.09 -13.16 5.16
CA ASN A 83 -4.78 -12.34 4.16
C ASN A 83 -4.91 -13.06 2.81
N PHE A 84 -3.92 -13.84 2.42
CA PHE A 84 -3.96 -14.60 1.18
C PHE A 84 -5.10 -15.63 1.19
N GLY A 85 -5.87 -15.69 0.10
CA GLY A 85 -7.06 -16.56 -0.01
C GLY A 85 -8.36 -15.91 0.47
N ARG A 86 -8.33 -14.64 0.93
CA ARG A 86 -9.51 -13.85 1.25
C ARG A 86 -9.78 -12.85 0.13
N ASP A 87 -11.03 -12.80 -0.35
CA ASP A 87 -11.43 -11.97 -1.50
C ASP A 87 -11.49 -10.47 -1.16
N ASP A 88 -11.59 -10.14 0.14
CA ASP A 88 -11.68 -8.77 0.63
C ASP A 88 -10.32 -8.17 1.02
N ARG A 89 -9.19 -8.83 0.67
CA ARG A 89 -7.85 -8.48 1.17
C ARG A 89 -6.84 -8.10 0.09
N ASP A 90 -7.27 -7.82 -1.12
CA ASP A 90 -6.37 -7.51 -2.23
C ASP A 90 -5.40 -6.36 -1.94
N ALA A 91 -5.87 -5.31 -1.27
CA ALA A 91 -5.06 -4.15 -0.89
C ALA A 91 -4.33 -4.30 0.45
N HIS A 92 -4.59 -5.35 1.23
CA HIS A 92 -3.91 -5.62 2.49
C HIS A 92 -2.52 -6.23 2.24
N PRO A 93 -1.58 -6.12 3.21
CA PRO A 93 -0.28 -6.77 3.07
C PRO A 93 -0.44 -8.28 2.99
N VAL A 94 0.33 -8.93 2.13
CA VAL A 94 0.46 -10.38 2.20
C VAL A 94 1.20 -10.73 3.48
N ASN A 95 0.62 -11.64 4.25
CA ASN A 95 1.20 -12.17 5.47
C ASN A 95 1.21 -13.70 5.42
N CYS A 96 1.71 -14.35 6.45
CA CYS A 96 1.89 -15.81 6.46
C CYS A 96 2.78 -16.28 5.28
N VAL A 97 3.78 -15.52 4.94
CA VAL A 97 4.78 -15.84 3.93
C VAL A 97 6.10 -16.11 4.63
N SER A 98 6.74 -17.22 4.30
CA SER A 98 8.06 -17.57 4.81
C SER A 98 9.14 -16.61 4.26
N TYR A 99 10.30 -16.61 4.88
CA TYR A 99 11.45 -15.86 4.37
C TYR A 99 11.80 -16.26 2.93
N ASP A 100 11.84 -17.57 2.64
CA ASP A 100 12.12 -18.06 1.28
C ASP A 100 11.05 -17.62 0.27
N GLY A 101 9.77 -17.53 0.68
CA GLY A 101 8.69 -17.00 -0.15
C GLY A 101 8.82 -15.49 -0.40
N ALA A 102 9.30 -14.75 0.61
CA ALA A 102 9.57 -13.33 0.47
C ALA A 102 10.75 -13.06 -0.49
N GLU A 103 11.83 -13.87 -0.41
CA GLU A 103 12.93 -13.80 -1.38
C GLU A 103 12.47 -14.05 -2.82
N GLN A 104 11.66 -15.11 -3.02
CA GLN A 104 11.10 -15.42 -4.34
C GLN A 104 10.28 -14.28 -4.91
N TYR A 105 9.41 -13.69 -4.07
CA TYR A 105 8.60 -12.55 -4.51
C TYR A 105 9.46 -11.35 -4.89
N CYS A 106 10.37 -10.92 -4.00
CA CYS A 106 11.20 -9.76 -4.28
C CYS A 106 12.07 -9.94 -5.54
N ALA A 107 12.62 -11.14 -5.76
CA ALA A 107 13.36 -11.46 -6.98
C ALA A 107 12.47 -11.38 -8.24
N TRP A 108 11.23 -11.90 -8.17
CA TRP A 108 10.26 -11.81 -9.25
C TRP A 108 9.87 -10.36 -9.56
N ALA A 109 9.74 -9.51 -8.52
CA ALA A 109 9.42 -8.09 -8.64
C ALA A 109 10.61 -7.22 -9.11
N GLY A 110 11.77 -7.82 -9.38
CA GLY A 110 12.97 -7.10 -9.83
C GLY A 110 13.79 -6.47 -8.70
N GLY A 111 13.70 -7.04 -7.50
CA GLY A 111 14.44 -6.59 -6.33
C GLY A 111 14.92 -7.75 -5.46
N ARG A 112 15.10 -7.50 -4.20
CA ARG A 112 15.53 -8.43 -3.16
C ARG A 112 14.93 -8.04 -1.81
N ILE A 113 15.03 -8.88 -0.79
CA ILE A 113 14.76 -8.48 0.59
C ILE A 113 15.70 -7.34 0.96
N CYS A 114 15.21 -6.33 1.68
CA CYS A 114 16.02 -5.22 2.17
C CYS A 114 17.08 -5.70 3.16
N THR A 115 18.30 -5.19 3.07
CA THR A 115 19.25 -5.34 4.15
C THR A 115 18.77 -4.58 5.39
N GLU A 116 19.24 -4.97 6.57
CA GLU A 116 18.90 -4.24 7.82
C GLU A 116 19.31 -2.77 7.73
N ALA A 117 20.46 -2.46 7.11
CA ALA A 117 20.95 -1.09 6.96
C ALA A 117 20.05 -0.24 6.04
N GLU A 118 19.59 -0.79 4.91
CA GLU A 118 18.68 -0.09 3.99
C GLU A 118 17.32 0.16 4.64
N TRP A 119 16.77 -0.86 5.30
CA TRP A 119 15.51 -0.73 6.02
C TRP A 119 15.58 0.37 7.08
N LEU A 120 16.67 0.39 7.89
CA LEU A 120 16.91 1.41 8.91
C LEU A 120 17.06 2.81 8.30
N ALA A 121 17.86 2.93 7.23
CA ALA A 121 18.08 4.22 6.56
C ALA A 121 16.77 4.78 5.99
N ALA A 122 15.95 3.93 5.37
CA ALA A 122 14.65 4.33 4.84
C ALA A 122 13.66 4.73 5.95
N CYS A 123 13.57 3.96 7.03
CA CYS A 123 12.68 4.23 8.15
C CYS A 123 13.03 5.56 8.84
N LYS A 124 14.29 5.81 9.12
CA LYS A 124 14.78 7.02 9.82
C LYS A 124 14.77 8.26 8.94
N GLY A 125 14.97 8.07 7.63
CA GLY A 125 15.07 9.16 6.68
C GLY A 125 16.23 10.13 6.98
N ALA A 126 16.22 11.29 6.33
CA ALA A 126 17.27 12.30 6.48
C ALA A 126 17.34 12.95 7.87
N SER A 127 16.26 12.89 8.65
CA SER A 127 16.16 13.44 9.99
C SER A 127 16.68 12.52 11.09
N ASP A 128 17.09 11.28 10.74
CA ASP A 128 17.48 10.21 11.69
C ASP A 128 16.45 10.04 12.82
N SER A 129 15.17 10.12 12.48
CA SER A 129 14.05 10.07 13.42
C SER A 129 13.95 8.72 14.14
N ALA A 130 13.42 8.75 15.37
CA ALA A 130 13.19 7.53 16.15
C ALA A 130 12.09 6.65 15.53
N TYR A 131 11.06 7.27 14.95
CA TYR A 131 9.95 6.61 14.26
C TYR A 131 9.85 7.17 12.84
N PRO A 132 9.21 6.45 11.90
CA PRO A 132 9.08 6.93 10.52
C PRO A 132 8.40 8.30 10.46
N TYR A 133 7.41 8.54 11.29
CA TYR A 133 6.61 9.76 11.37
C TYR A 133 7.18 10.85 12.30
N GLY A 134 8.29 10.62 13.01
CA GLY A 134 8.89 11.64 13.88
C GLY A 134 9.68 11.12 15.07
N ALA A 135 9.96 12.00 16.02
CA ALA A 135 10.84 11.71 17.15
C ALA A 135 10.14 11.03 18.35
N THR A 136 8.82 11.15 18.44
CA THR A 136 8.04 10.70 19.61
C THR A 136 7.07 9.61 19.21
N PHE A 137 6.93 8.59 20.04
CA PHE A 137 5.94 7.54 19.84
C PHE A 137 4.51 8.10 19.85
N ASP A 138 3.75 7.75 18.82
CA ASP A 138 2.33 8.03 18.71
C ASP A 138 1.59 6.71 18.40
N PRO A 139 0.77 6.19 19.32
CA PRO A 139 0.07 4.92 19.14
C PRO A 139 -1.04 4.98 18.07
N GLU A 140 -1.41 6.19 17.61
CA GLU A 140 -2.44 6.39 16.59
C GLU A 140 -1.85 6.65 15.20
N ALA A 141 -0.53 6.83 15.10
CA ALA A 141 0.10 7.14 13.83
C ALA A 141 0.05 5.99 12.84
N CYS A 142 0.25 4.76 13.31
CA CYS A 142 0.30 3.55 12.49
C CYS A 142 -0.62 2.46 13.03
N ASN A 143 -0.84 1.42 12.25
CA ASN A 143 -1.66 0.26 12.64
C ASN A 143 -0.89 -0.64 13.62
N VAL A 144 -0.86 -0.25 14.88
CA VAL A 144 -0.25 -1.00 15.99
C VAL A 144 -1.26 -1.20 17.10
N HIS A 145 -1.14 -2.28 17.85
CA HIS A 145 -1.94 -2.52 19.04
C HIS A 145 -1.05 -3.05 20.18
N SER A 146 -1.22 -2.45 21.33
CA SER A 146 -0.58 -2.86 22.57
C SER A 146 -1.61 -2.82 23.70
N ASN A 147 -1.71 -3.90 24.44
CA ASN A 147 -2.59 -3.97 25.61
C ASN A 147 -2.22 -2.95 26.69
N ALA A 148 -0.94 -2.56 26.79
CA ALA A 148 -0.49 -1.56 27.75
C ALA A 148 -0.93 -0.14 27.42
N VAL A 149 -1.04 0.18 26.10
CA VAL A 149 -1.35 1.53 25.62
C VAL A 149 -2.81 1.67 25.21
N GLN A 150 -3.42 0.59 24.70
CA GLN A 150 -4.76 0.61 24.08
C GLN A 150 -5.65 -0.50 24.66
N ALA A 151 -5.65 -0.68 25.99
CA ALA A 151 -6.37 -1.76 26.69
C ALA A 151 -7.88 -1.82 26.35
N ASP A 152 -8.50 -0.67 26.06
CA ASP A 152 -9.91 -0.55 25.74
C ASP A 152 -10.22 -0.74 24.25
N ARG A 153 -9.19 -0.89 23.38
CA ARG A 153 -9.37 -1.11 21.96
C ARG A 153 -9.21 -2.60 21.64
N PRO A 154 -10.16 -3.22 20.93
CA PRO A 154 -9.97 -4.60 20.51
C PRO A 154 -8.74 -4.72 19.61
N PRO A 155 -8.04 -5.89 19.61
CA PRO A 155 -6.97 -6.15 18.68
C PRO A 155 -7.43 -5.84 17.25
N SER A 156 -6.67 -5.02 16.52
CA SER A 156 -6.98 -4.70 15.13
C SER A 156 -6.61 -5.88 14.22
N ASP A 157 -7.04 -5.82 12.99
CA ASP A 157 -6.57 -6.65 11.89
C ASP A 157 -5.59 -5.81 11.06
N THR A 158 -4.95 -6.38 10.03
CA THR A 158 -4.22 -5.59 9.05
C THR A 158 -5.12 -4.53 8.40
N GLN A 159 -4.53 -3.42 8.00
CA GLN A 159 -5.19 -2.39 7.19
C GLN A 159 -4.70 -2.48 5.74
N PRO A 160 -5.44 -1.94 4.76
CA PRO A 160 -4.90 -1.76 3.42
C PRO A 160 -3.58 -1.00 3.47
N VAL A 161 -2.61 -1.44 2.67
CA VAL A 161 -1.28 -0.83 2.60
C VAL A 161 -1.40 0.65 2.25
N ALA A 162 -0.61 1.50 2.90
CA ALA A 162 -0.59 2.95 2.73
C ALA A 162 -1.94 3.66 3.00
N SER A 163 -2.87 3.03 3.73
CA SER A 163 -4.18 3.63 4.05
C SER A 163 -4.14 4.63 5.21
N MET A 164 -3.11 4.58 6.04
CA MET A 164 -2.93 5.50 7.16
C MET A 164 -1.93 6.60 6.78
N SER A 165 -2.41 7.78 6.40
CA SER A 165 -1.55 8.91 6.02
C SER A 165 -0.62 9.37 7.15
N SER A 166 -0.99 9.15 8.40
CA SER A 166 -0.16 9.42 9.58
C SER A 166 1.03 8.45 9.72
N CYS A 167 1.00 7.30 9.03
CA CYS A 167 2.07 6.31 9.01
C CYS A 167 3.06 6.50 7.85
N GLU A 168 2.99 7.64 7.16
CA GLU A 168 3.99 8.05 6.18
C GLU A 168 5.23 8.57 6.89
N GLY A 169 6.41 8.23 6.41
CA GLY A 169 7.62 8.84 6.92
C GLY A 169 8.91 8.10 6.61
N GLY A 170 9.99 8.70 7.08
CA GLY A 170 11.34 8.35 6.68
C GLY A 170 11.67 8.95 5.32
N LEU A 171 11.14 8.39 4.25
CA LEU A 171 11.13 8.96 2.90
C LEU A 171 9.73 9.41 2.53
N GLY A 172 9.59 10.48 1.75
CA GLY A 172 8.29 10.91 1.24
C GLY A 172 7.67 9.82 0.36
N GLY A 173 6.41 9.48 0.62
CA GLY A 173 5.71 8.39 -0.04
C GLY A 173 6.01 6.99 0.53
N LEU A 174 6.79 6.86 1.60
CA LEU A 174 7.06 5.59 2.27
C LEU A 174 6.06 5.38 3.41
N TYR A 175 5.37 4.25 3.42
CA TYR A 175 4.31 3.94 4.38
C TYR A 175 4.56 2.65 5.14
N ASP A 176 3.94 2.53 6.30
CA ASP A 176 3.83 1.31 7.10
C ASP A 176 5.18 0.71 7.53
N MET A 177 6.23 1.56 7.69
CA MET A 177 7.51 1.14 8.28
C MET A 177 7.38 0.81 9.78
N ALA A 178 6.23 1.07 10.39
CA ALA A 178 5.89 0.74 11.76
C ALA A 178 4.45 0.21 11.82
N GLY A 179 4.27 -0.99 12.34
CA GLY A 179 2.95 -1.62 12.44
C GLY A 179 2.51 -2.33 11.15
N ASN A 180 1.23 -2.55 11.02
CA ASN A 180 0.57 -3.34 10.00
C ASN A 180 1.12 -4.78 9.94
N VAL A 181 2.22 -5.06 9.24
CA VAL A 181 2.99 -6.29 9.37
C VAL A 181 4.49 -6.01 9.54
N GLY A 182 5.17 -6.84 10.31
CA GLY A 182 6.63 -6.83 10.34
C GLY A 182 7.18 -7.33 9.00
N GLU A 183 8.35 -6.85 8.61
CA GLU A 183 8.92 -7.09 7.30
C GLU A 183 10.20 -7.90 7.41
N TRP A 184 10.28 -9.02 6.68
CA TRP A 184 11.51 -9.79 6.59
C TRP A 184 12.66 -8.90 6.09
N ILE A 185 13.81 -9.00 6.75
CA ILE A 185 15.05 -8.32 6.34
C ILE A 185 16.16 -9.35 6.14
N ASP A 186 17.11 -9.04 5.26
CA ASP A 186 18.30 -9.84 5.09
C ASP A 186 19.14 -9.82 6.38
N GLY A 187 19.49 -10.96 6.85
CA GLY A 187 20.22 -11.10 8.12
C GLY A 187 19.97 -12.42 8.81
N CYS A 188 19.73 -13.49 8.04
CA CYS A 188 19.59 -14.82 8.59
C CYS A 188 20.90 -15.34 9.19
N LYS A 189 20.78 -16.04 10.33
CA LYS A 189 21.84 -16.85 10.92
C LYS A 189 21.38 -18.30 10.92
N GLY A 190 21.86 -19.10 9.98
CA GLY A 190 21.36 -20.44 9.72
C GLY A 190 19.89 -20.39 9.28
N THR A 191 19.02 -21.03 10.06
CA THR A 191 17.56 -21.04 9.79
C THR A 191 16.79 -19.92 10.50
N TYR A 192 17.47 -19.07 11.27
CA TYR A 192 16.84 -17.98 12.01
C TYR A 192 17.04 -16.66 11.25
N CYS A 193 15.92 -16.07 10.81
CA CYS A 193 15.89 -14.81 10.05
C CYS A 193 15.22 -13.70 10.86
N LYS A 194 15.55 -12.47 10.52
CA LYS A 194 15.05 -11.27 11.22
C LYS A 194 13.90 -10.62 10.46
N PHE A 195 13.07 -9.86 11.19
CA PHE A 195 12.09 -8.92 10.64
C PHE A 195 12.00 -7.67 11.51
N ARG A 196 11.56 -6.55 10.94
CA ARG A 196 11.44 -5.25 11.59
C ARG A 196 10.07 -4.63 11.38
N GLY A 197 9.81 -3.50 12.06
CA GLY A 197 8.62 -2.68 11.89
C GLY A 197 7.46 -3.06 12.81
N ALA A 198 7.56 -4.18 13.52
CA ALA A 198 6.45 -4.74 14.29
C ALA A 198 5.25 -5.11 13.39
N GLY A 199 4.15 -5.52 13.95
CA GLY A 199 2.90 -5.79 13.22
C GLY A 199 1.72 -5.24 14.01
N TYR A 200 0.53 -5.37 13.45
CA TYR A 200 -0.71 -4.88 14.06
C TYR A 200 -0.99 -5.51 15.45
N LEU A 201 -0.39 -6.65 15.75
CA LEU A 201 -0.38 -7.27 17.08
C LEU A 201 1.05 -7.29 17.61
N SER A 202 1.51 -6.18 18.15
CA SER A 202 2.84 -6.09 18.72
C SER A 202 2.87 -6.48 20.20
N ASN A 203 4.03 -6.94 20.65
CA ASN A 203 4.28 -7.15 22.07
C ASN A 203 4.54 -5.82 22.77
N ASP A 204 4.25 -5.76 24.06
CA ASP A 204 4.65 -4.63 24.90
C ASP A 204 6.14 -4.74 25.29
N PRO A 205 6.86 -3.63 25.36
CA PRO A 205 6.45 -2.26 25.03
C PRO A 205 6.48 -2.01 23.51
N VAL A 206 5.34 -1.69 22.93
CA VAL A 206 5.15 -1.54 21.47
C VAL A 206 6.06 -0.46 20.87
N GLU A 207 6.33 0.61 21.61
CA GLU A 207 7.22 1.69 21.19
C GLU A 207 8.65 1.21 20.89
N HIS A 208 9.11 0.15 21.52
CA HIS A 208 10.44 -0.41 21.25
C HIS A 208 10.50 -1.25 19.97
N PHE A 209 9.37 -1.82 19.54
CA PHE A 209 9.31 -2.64 18.33
C PHE A 209 9.00 -1.79 17.10
N THR A 210 8.27 -0.68 17.27
CA THR A 210 7.87 0.22 16.18
C THR A 210 8.93 1.29 15.88
N ALA A 211 9.85 1.56 16.83
CA ALA A 211 10.97 2.47 16.58
C ALA A 211 11.87 1.94 15.46
N CYS A 212 12.33 2.82 14.56
CA CYS A 212 13.22 2.46 13.45
C CYS A 212 14.49 1.75 13.94
N GLY A 213 15.15 2.27 14.98
CA GLY A 213 16.31 1.65 15.61
C GLY A 213 15.97 0.66 16.73
N GLY A 214 14.71 0.30 16.88
CA GLY A 214 14.22 -0.52 17.96
C GLY A 214 14.60 -2.00 17.88
N VAL A 215 13.95 -2.80 18.71
CA VAL A 215 14.21 -4.24 18.78
C VAL A 215 13.89 -4.91 17.45
N CYS A 216 14.86 -5.62 16.91
CA CYS A 216 14.68 -6.48 15.76
C CYS A 216 14.14 -7.83 16.23
N SER A 217 12.98 -8.20 15.76
CA SER A 217 12.43 -9.53 16.00
C SER A 217 12.99 -10.53 15.00
N GLY A 218 12.83 -11.81 15.27
CA GLY A 218 13.26 -12.86 14.36
C GLY A 218 12.65 -14.20 14.71
N ASN A 219 12.69 -15.11 13.74
CA ASN A 219 12.15 -16.46 13.89
C ASN A 219 12.77 -17.39 12.84
N GLN A 220 12.34 -18.66 12.85
CA GLN A 220 12.71 -19.61 11.82
C GLN A 220 12.29 -19.10 10.45
N LYS A 221 13.13 -19.27 9.43
CA LYS A 221 12.84 -18.81 8.06
C LYS A 221 11.59 -19.44 7.45
N THR A 222 11.13 -20.56 8.01
CA THR A 222 9.89 -21.24 7.62
C THR A 222 8.65 -20.72 8.35
N LEU A 223 8.81 -19.73 9.25
CA LEU A 223 7.67 -19.13 9.96
C LEU A 223 6.68 -18.52 8.96
N MET A 224 5.43 -18.86 9.14
CA MET A 224 4.29 -18.27 8.45
C MET A 224 3.38 -17.60 9.48
N SER A 225 3.67 -16.35 9.77
CA SER A 225 2.98 -15.58 10.82
C SER A 225 2.05 -14.53 10.20
N ASN A 226 0.88 -14.37 10.80
CA ASN A 226 -0.09 -13.36 10.39
C ASN A 226 0.36 -11.92 10.66
N VAL A 227 1.44 -11.72 11.42
CA VAL A 227 2.03 -10.40 11.70
C VAL A 227 3.35 -10.15 10.97
N VAL A 228 3.73 -11.01 10.02
CA VAL A 228 4.96 -10.84 9.23
C VAL A 228 4.64 -10.95 7.74
N GLY A 229 5.12 -9.99 6.98
CA GLY A 229 4.96 -9.84 5.54
C GLY A 229 6.26 -9.50 4.83
N ILE A 230 6.16 -8.74 3.74
CA ILE A 230 7.24 -8.50 2.78
C ILE A 230 7.33 -7.02 2.43
N ARG A 231 8.56 -6.50 2.42
CA ARG A 231 8.94 -5.30 1.68
C ARG A 231 10.23 -5.57 0.92
N CYS A 232 10.32 -5.04 -0.30
CA CYS A 232 11.47 -5.26 -1.15
C CYS A 232 12.32 -4.00 -1.28
N CYS A 233 13.62 -4.21 -1.48
CA CYS A 233 14.58 -3.21 -1.91
C CYS A 233 15.21 -3.62 -3.25
N ARG A 234 15.84 -2.71 -3.94
CA ARG A 234 16.69 -2.98 -5.10
C ARG A 234 17.80 -1.96 -5.20
N ASP A 235 18.83 -2.30 -5.95
CA ASP A 235 19.90 -1.35 -6.23
C ASP A 235 19.36 -0.25 -7.16
N LYS A 236 19.82 0.98 -6.96
CA LYS A 236 19.44 2.12 -7.79
C LYS A 236 19.93 1.89 -9.22
N SER A 237 19.05 2.06 -10.18
CA SER A 237 19.47 2.09 -11.58
C SER A 237 20.27 3.36 -11.86
N ASP A 238 21.41 3.22 -12.55
CA ASP A 238 22.23 4.35 -13.01
C ASP A 238 21.47 5.24 -14.01
#